data_3d0a3b995017399ca54c5d7ab690f8e3
#
_entry.id   3d0a3b995017399ca54c5d7ab690f8e3
#
_cell.length_a   1.000
_cell.length_b   1.000
_cell.length_c   1.000
_cell.angle_alpha   90.00
_cell.angle_beta   90.00
_cell.angle_gamma   90.00
#
_symmetry.space_group_name_H-M   'P 1'
#
loop_
_entity.id
_entity.type
_entity.pdbx_description
1 polymer ?
#
loop_
_entity_poly.entity_id
_entity_poly.type
_entity_poly.pdbx_seq_one_letter_code
_entity_poly.pdbx_strand_id
1 'polypeptide(L)'
;MTAPRLFVNGLRTQGHAFQLGSPSGDSLQLRAQVLEAWDAIRIDADPSASIKSLKQLALRELYPDTKHESEYVVKLHGFEMLDEDAPISSTAAKNGSTFLVTDRRRRPVE
;
A
#
# COMPACT_ATOMS: atom_id res chain seq x y z
N MET A 1 -18.38 -16.85 15.38
CA MET A 1 -18.13 -16.13 15.32
C MET A 1 -18.51 -15.47 14.79
N THR A 2 -18.83 -15.18 14.99
CA THR A 2 -18.97 -14.48 14.49
C THR A 2 -18.71 -13.54 14.51
N ALA A 3 -18.01 -13.62 14.74
CA ALA A 3 -17.54 -12.35 14.90
C ALA A 3 -18.34 -11.40 14.18
N PRO A 4 -18.57 -10.35 14.75
CA PRO A 4 -19.28 -9.31 14.07
C PRO A 4 -18.58 -8.95 12.79
N ARG A 5 -19.33 -8.69 11.82
CA ARG A 5 -18.79 -8.38 10.54
C ARG A 5 -17.95 -7.19 10.52
N LEU A 6 -18.27 -6.20 11.33
CA LEU A 6 -17.48 -5.05 11.30
C LEU A 6 -16.10 -5.29 11.79
N PHE A 7 -15.92 -6.21 12.69
CA PHE A 7 -14.61 -6.55 13.10
C PHE A 7 -13.86 -7.28 12.05
N VAL A 8 -14.55 -7.94 11.18
CA VAL A 8 -13.89 -8.67 10.13
C VAL A 8 -13.04 -7.75 9.29
N ASN A 9 -13.55 -6.57 8.98
CA ASN A 9 -12.76 -5.64 8.22
C ASN A 9 -11.50 -5.23 8.94
N GLY A 10 -11.63 -4.93 10.21
CA GLY A 10 -10.48 -4.54 10.97
C GLY A 10 -9.46 -5.63 11.06
N LEU A 11 -9.93 -6.85 11.23
CA LEU A 11 -9.01 -7.96 11.31
C LEU A 11 -8.29 -8.18 10.00
N ARG A 12 -8.97 -7.98 8.90
CA ARG A 12 -8.34 -8.16 7.63
C ARG A 12 -7.16 -7.24 7.45
N THR A 13 -7.29 -6.00 7.89
CA THR A 13 -6.21 -5.06 7.73
C THR A 13 -5.17 -5.15 8.83
N GLN A 14 -5.50 -5.80 9.95
CA GLN A 14 -4.59 -5.87 11.07
C GLN A 14 -3.84 -7.18 11.17
N GLY A 15 -4.49 -8.26 10.85
CA GLY A 15 -3.90 -9.57 11.08
C GLY A 15 -3.56 -10.33 9.84
N HIS A 16 -3.82 -9.77 8.68
CA HIS A 16 -3.65 -10.48 7.44
C HIS A 16 -2.69 -9.70 6.55
N ALA A 17 -1.69 -10.39 6.03
CA ALA A 17 -0.75 -9.77 5.11
C ALA A 17 -1.06 -10.20 3.69
N PHE A 18 -1.07 -9.25 2.78
CA PHE A 18 -1.30 -9.54 1.38
C PHE A 18 0.04 -9.80 0.71
N GLN A 19 0.05 -10.78 -0.18
CA GLN A 19 1.26 -11.13 -0.90
C GLN A 19 1.40 -10.26 -2.13
N LEU A 20 2.55 -9.67 -2.33
CA LEU A 20 2.83 -8.89 -3.52
C LEU A 20 4.04 -9.48 -4.21
N GLY A 21 3.85 -9.93 -5.44
CA GLY A 21 4.92 -10.59 -6.16
C GLY A 21 5.06 -12.03 -5.72
N SER A 22 6.20 -12.62 -5.99
CA SER A 22 6.45 -14.02 -5.69
C SER A 22 6.91 -14.18 -4.25
N PRO A 23 6.43 -15.20 -3.55
CA PRO A 23 6.92 -15.44 -2.20
C PRO A 23 8.39 -15.83 -2.25
N SER A 24 9.15 -15.26 -1.34
CA SER A 24 10.56 -15.61 -1.24
C SER A 24 11.02 -15.33 0.16
N GLY A 25 12.20 -15.83 0.48
CA GLY A 25 12.76 -15.59 1.78
C GLY A 25 13.19 -14.15 2.00
N ASP A 26 13.26 -13.38 0.93
CA ASP A 26 13.70 -11.99 1.01
C ASP A 26 12.54 -11.01 1.06
N SER A 27 11.33 -11.49 1.26
CA SER A 27 10.18 -10.61 1.31
C SER A 27 10.34 -9.51 2.34
N LEU A 28 9.86 -8.32 1.99
CA LEU A 28 9.82 -7.20 2.90
C LEU A 28 8.43 -7.10 3.51
N GLN A 29 8.37 -6.90 4.80
CA GLN A 29 7.11 -6.71 5.48
C GLN A 29 6.81 -5.24 5.53
N LEU A 30 5.86 -4.82 4.73
CA LEU A 30 5.55 -3.42 4.53
C LEU A 30 4.13 -3.13 4.95
N ARG A 31 3.82 -1.86 4.94
CA ARG A 31 2.47 -1.40 5.19
C ARG A 31 2.13 -0.40 4.10
N ALA A 32 0.92 -0.45 3.61
CA ALA A 32 0.45 0.54 2.65
C ALA A 32 -0.80 1.17 3.20
N GLN A 33 -0.81 2.48 3.30
CA GLN A 33 -1.94 3.24 3.81
C GLN A 33 -2.54 4.05 2.68
N VAL A 34 -3.85 3.97 2.53
CA VAL A 34 -4.56 4.82 1.58
C VAL A 34 -5.23 5.90 2.39
N LEU A 35 -4.76 7.12 2.21
CA LEU A 35 -5.22 8.22 3.04
C LEU A 35 -6.72 8.43 2.94
N GLU A 36 -7.25 8.35 1.72
CA GLU A 36 -8.68 8.59 1.51
C GLU A 36 -9.56 7.53 2.16
N ALA A 37 -9.02 6.36 2.37
CA ALA A 37 -9.76 5.28 2.99
C ALA A 37 -9.55 5.21 4.49
N TRP A 38 -8.60 5.97 5.02
CA TRP A 38 -8.29 5.98 6.46
C TRP A 38 -7.94 4.59 6.97
N ASP A 39 -7.27 3.81 6.16
CA ASP A 39 -6.94 2.44 6.54
C ASP A 39 -5.64 2.03 5.89
N ALA A 40 -5.10 0.93 6.36
CA ALA A 40 -3.82 0.43 5.90
C ALA A 40 -3.87 -1.09 5.84
N ILE A 41 -3.07 -1.66 4.96
CA ILE A 41 -2.92 -3.11 4.88
C ILE A 41 -1.46 -3.45 5.08
N ARG A 42 -1.23 -4.69 5.49
CA ARG A 42 0.11 -5.24 5.61
C ARG A 42 0.42 -6.02 4.34
N ILE A 43 1.64 -5.88 3.87
CA ILE A 43 2.04 -6.48 2.60
C ILE A 43 3.35 -7.20 2.80
N ASP A 44 3.39 -8.47 2.38
CA ASP A 44 4.64 -9.19 2.23
C ASP A 44 5.05 -9.02 0.78
N ALA A 45 6.02 -8.19 0.54
CA ALA A 45 6.36 -7.77 -0.81
C ALA A 45 7.66 -8.40 -1.27
N ASP A 46 7.64 -8.90 -2.49
CA ASP A 46 8.85 -9.26 -3.18
C ASP A 46 9.62 -7.97 -3.47
N PRO A 47 10.87 -7.86 -3.06
CA PRO A 47 11.61 -6.62 -3.29
C PRO A 47 11.69 -6.21 -4.75
N SER A 48 11.54 -7.16 -5.67
CA SER A 48 11.56 -6.83 -7.09
C SER A 48 10.23 -6.35 -7.62
N ALA A 49 9.16 -6.41 -6.81
CA ALA A 49 7.87 -5.90 -7.24
C ALA A 49 7.93 -4.40 -7.39
N SER A 50 7.15 -3.86 -8.32
CA SER A 50 7.18 -2.43 -8.60
C SER A 50 6.35 -1.65 -7.59
N ILE A 51 6.71 -0.39 -7.45
CA ILE A 51 5.93 0.51 -6.60
C ILE A 51 4.51 0.63 -7.14
N LYS A 52 4.37 0.60 -8.46
CA LYS A 52 3.04 0.67 -9.07
C LYS A 52 2.18 -0.52 -8.65
N SER A 53 2.75 -1.71 -8.58
CA SER A 53 1.97 -2.86 -8.17
C SER A 53 1.54 -2.75 -6.71
N LEU A 54 2.37 -2.15 -5.87
CA LEU A 54 2.00 -1.90 -4.49
C LEU A 54 0.84 -0.92 -4.42
N LYS A 55 0.90 0.14 -5.21
CA LYS A 55 -0.18 1.12 -5.26
C LYS A 55 -1.48 0.47 -5.70
N GLN A 56 -1.41 -0.35 -6.74
CA GLN A 56 -2.61 -1.01 -7.26
C GLN A 56 -3.21 -1.96 -6.24
N LEU A 57 -2.36 -2.70 -5.53
CA LEU A 57 -2.86 -3.58 -4.50
C LEU A 57 -3.55 -2.80 -3.39
N ALA A 58 -2.93 -1.73 -2.92
CA ALA A 58 -3.50 -0.95 -1.84
C ALA A 58 -4.84 -0.36 -2.24
N LEU A 59 -4.93 0.19 -3.44
CA LEU A 59 -6.18 0.77 -3.89
C LEU A 59 -7.26 -0.29 -4.08
N ARG A 60 -6.88 -1.44 -4.62
CA ARG A 60 -7.86 -2.49 -4.82
C ARG A 60 -8.45 -2.97 -3.49
N GLU A 61 -7.62 -3.08 -2.47
CA GLU A 61 -8.07 -3.63 -1.20
C GLU A 61 -8.73 -2.59 -0.31
N LEU A 62 -8.29 -1.35 -0.37
CA LEU A 62 -8.77 -0.33 0.55
C LEU A 62 -9.71 0.68 -0.08
N TYR A 63 -9.61 0.87 -1.38
CA TYR A 63 -10.42 1.90 -2.03
C TYR A 63 -10.77 1.45 -3.45
N PRO A 64 -11.51 0.34 -3.59
CA PRO A 64 -11.73 -0.26 -4.91
C PRO A 64 -12.58 0.60 -5.84
N ASP A 65 -13.28 1.58 -5.31
CA ASP A 65 -14.14 2.42 -6.14
C ASP A 65 -13.40 3.54 -6.83
N THR A 66 -12.11 3.65 -6.60
CA THR A 66 -11.38 4.76 -7.23
C THR A 66 -11.39 4.59 -8.74
N LYS A 67 -11.54 5.71 -9.43
CA LYS A 67 -11.56 5.72 -10.88
C LYS A 67 -10.38 6.46 -11.46
N HIS A 68 -9.53 6.99 -10.62
CA HIS A 68 -8.43 7.82 -11.06
C HIS A 68 -7.13 7.31 -10.49
N GLU A 69 -6.89 6.03 -10.69
CA GLU A 69 -5.71 5.40 -10.11
C GLU A 69 -4.43 6.14 -10.49
N SER A 70 -4.36 6.65 -11.72
CA SER A 70 -3.17 7.35 -12.17
C SER A 70 -2.96 8.67 -11.45
N GLU A 71 -4.00 9.17 -10.79
CA GLU A 71 -3.88 10.41 -10.01
C GLU A 71 -3.37 10.16 -8.60
N TYR A 72 -3.25 8.92 -8.21
CA TYR A 72 -2.74 8.59 -6.88
C TYR A 72 -1.23 8.51 -6.93
N VAL A 73 -0.59 9.01 -5.90
CA VAL A 73 0.85 8.97 -5.77
C VAL A 73 1.22 8.14 -4.57
N VAL A 74 2.45 7.66 -4.56
CA VAL A 74 2.98 6.86 -3.47
C VAL A 74 4.10 7.65 -2.82
N LYS A 75 4.07 7.75 -1.50
CA LYS A 75 5.10 8.46 -0.75
C LYS A 75 5.74 7.53 0.26
N LEU A 76 7.03 7.68 0.45
CA LEU A 76 7.77 6.95 1.47
C LEU A 76 8.59 7.97 2.24
N HIS A 77 8.40 7.99 3.56
CA HIS A 77 9.09 8.92 4.44
C HIS A 77 8.91 10.37 4.00
N GLY A 78 7.73 10.67 3.45
CA GLY A 78 7.42 12.03 3.02
C GLY A 78 7.87 12.39 1.62
N PHE A 79 8.53 11.48 0.92
CA PHE A 79 9.02 11.74 -0.43
C PHE A 79 8.19 10.97 -1.44
N GLU A 80 7.76 11.64 -2.48
CA GLU A 80 6.98 11.01 -3.52
C GLU A 80 7.87 10.11 -4.37
N MET A 81 7.38 8.90 -4.64
CA MET A 81 8.05 7.96 -5.50
C MET A 81 7.61 8.26 -6.93
N LEU A 82 8.45 8.96 -7.66
CA LEU A 82 8.04 9.40 -9.00
C LEU A 82 8.11 8.30 -10.04
N ASP A 83 9.05 7.38 -9.89
CA ASP A 83 9.19 6.28 -10.83
C ASP A 83 8.49 5.06 -10.27
N GLU A 84 7.23 4.91 -10.60
CA GLU A 84 6.43 3.81 -10.05
C GLU A 84 6.76 2.47 -10.68
N ASP A 85 7.51 2.47 -11.77
CA ASP A 85 7.95 1.22 -12.36
C ASP A 85 9.19 0.68 -11.67
N ALA A 86 9.81 1.45 -10.82
CA ALA A 86 11.00 1.01 -10.11
C ALA A 86 10.64 -0.07 -9.10
N PRO A 87 11.57 -0.98 -8.84
CA PRO A 87 11.31 -2.01 -7.82
C PRO A 87 11.37 -1.42 -6.43
N ILE A 88 10.63 -2.04 -5.52
CA ILE A 88 10.62 -1.59 -4.14
C ILE A 88 12.03 -1.62 -3.56
N SER A 89 12.86 -2.56 -4.00
CA SER A 89 14.23 -2.67 -3.50
C SER A 89 15.09 -1.46 -3.85
N SER A 90 14.67 -0.65 -4.81
CA SER A 90 15.43 0.54 -5.16
C SER A 90 15.11 1.72 -4.23
N THR A 91 14.18 1.55 -3.31
CA THR A 91 13.78 2.60 -2.39
C THR A 91 14.48 2.39 -1.05
N ALA A 92 14.25 3.31 -0.14
CA ALA A 92 14.77 3.18 1.21
C ALA A 92 13.89 2.29 2.10
N ALA A 93 12.91 1.63 1.53
CA ALA A 93 11.99 0.82 2.31
C ALA A 93 12.70 -0.37 2.94
N LYS A 94 12.27 -0.69 4.15
CA LYS A 94 12.77 -1.87 4.85
C LYS A 94 11.61 -2.42 5.66
N ASN A 95 11.85 -3.52 6.34
CA ASN A 95 10.79 -4.13 7.15
C ASN A 95 10.19 -3.10 8.08
N GLY A 96 8.88 -3.01 8.06
CA GLY A 96 8.17 -2.06 8.88
C GLY A 96 7.89 -0.72 8.24
N SER A 97 8.43 -0.48 7.05
CA SER A 97 8.17 0.79 6.36
C SER A 97 6.72 0.89 5.92
N THR A 98 6.22 2.12 5.90
CA THR A 98 4.86 2.40 5.45
C THR A 98 4.91 3.27 4.21
N PHE A 99 4.23 2.81 3.17
CA PHE A 99 4.01 3.62 1.98
C PHE A 99 2.66 4.28 2.09
N LEU A 100 2.61 5.56 1.77
CA LEU A 100 1.36 6.30 1.79
C LEU A 100 0.88 6.49 0.36
N VAL A 101 -0.35 6.08 0.10
CA VAL A 101 -0.98 6.23 -1.21
C VAL A 101 -2.07 7.27 -1.05
N THR A 102 -2.01 8.31 -1.84
CA THR A 102 -2.96 9.40 -1.72
C THR A 102 -3.21 10.06 -3.06
N ASP A 103 -4.39 10.61 -3.21
CA ASP A 103 -4.79 11.30 -4.44
C ASP A 103 -4.01 12.61 -4.54
N ARG A 104 -3.32 12.79 -5.64
CA ARG A 104 -2.54 14.01 -5.85
C ARG A 104 -3.41 15.25 -5.75
N ARG A 105 -4.64 15.15 -6.21
CA ARG A 105 -5.53 16.30 -6.25
C ARG A 105 -6.07 16.70 -4.89
N ARG A 106 -5.87 15.85 -3.90
CA ARG A 106 -6.35 16.16 -2.57
C ARG A 106 -5.32 16.86 -1.72
N ARG A 107 -4.20 17.19 -2.31
CA ARG A 107 -3.18 17.86 -1.55
C ARG A 107 -3.71 19.19 -1.04
N PRO A 108 -3.31 19.57 0.14
CA PRO A 108 -3.79 20.84 0.68
C PRO A 108 -3.39 21.97 -0.23
N VAL A 109 -4.25 22.91 -0.31
CA VAL A 109 -3.97 24.09 -1.06
C VAL A 109 -3.08 24.96 -0.21
N GLU A 110 -2.10 25.42 -0.84
CA GLU A 110 -1.22 26.23 -0.03
C GLU A 110 -1.31 27.62 -0.38
#